data_3652a141c6873fd0530a588d7b86b5af
#
_entry.id   3652a141c6873fd0530a588d7b86b5af
#
_cell.length_a   1.000
_cell.length_b   1.000
_cell.length_c   1.000
_cell.angle_alpha   90.00
_cell.angle_beta   90.00
_cell.angle_gamma   90.00
#
_symmetry.space_group_name_H-M   'P 1'
#
loop_
_entity.id
_entity.type
_entity.pdbx_description
1 polymer ?
#
loop_
_entity_poly.entity_id
_entity_poly.type
_entity_poly.pdbx_seq_one_letter_code
_entity_poly.pdbx_strand_id
1 'polypeptide(L)'
;MKKRNRAAMLVLAVSMVTTPIALLHPLSSYAYDGKSSLEPIQLPADIVHLLTELKEDYVPLMKDLHVDSYGGTSKSGYVINLSDRKSVITTNTTLNISTNAEGDMTQFVLHDVNRDKTTKINKKEAYQKAVDFIRNYIAVDHVISPQATLSLDRASELDHLAVVSVYPQLNNTWVDKETARVMVDSKGQVVGFQQDKVKLPTPAEVADPSKAVPLEKAMKEWQDKVSMELVYDESAGKLVYLPEQLPTIDALSGEEVQSVYKTTSETMKIKGTADMGVWRDTKKMEQMLEKDFGLKLNQRTYKNVKEDKKYKNSDIDRHEWNASSYQSAWITLDRKSKAPIEFKLDGPVEKELEKPLTHDEAKDIAVQFVEKYLLSKEQSFSVKETSLVENLPGWADQNLVRPISSFAFHPEIDGIPTKRPLFYMEVDAKKGNVVLVQVNDLPSMPATITKDGIVKDEKAKDAYVKEANLRLAYWYPKVGTHSAKLPQLAYLPTADAKSLQIDAATGAVEETWLEWKASH
;
A
#
# COMPACT_ATOMS: atom_id res chain seq x y z
N MET A 1 5.12 -0.80 41.77
CA MET A 1 4.40 -0.26 40.61
C MET A 1 4.25 1.24 40.72
N LYS A 2 5.13 2.01 40.11
CA LYS A 2 5.08 3.48 40.11
C LYS A 2 4.59 3.95 38.75
N LYS A 3 3.33 4.43 38.69
CA LYS A 3 2.79 5.14 37.53
C LYS A 3 3.63 6.40 37.29
N ARG A 4 4.34 6.48 36.19
CA ARG A 4 4.97 7.70 35.73
C ARG A 4 3.94 8.52 34.94
N ASN A 5 3.48 9.62 35.56
CA ASN A 5 2.81 10.72 34.84
C ASN A 5 3.86 11.39 33.94
N ARG A 6 3.76 11.23 32.65
CA ARG A 6 4.52 12.02 31.67
C ARG A 6 3.59 13.08 31.11
N ALA A 7 3.82 14.32 31.55
CA ALA A 7 3.19 15.49 30.94
C ALA A 7 3.79 15.75 29.56
N ALA A 8 2.91 16.03 28.64
CA ALA A 8 3.24 16.36 27.25
C ALA A 8 3.94 17.71 27.14
N MET A 9 4.93 17.83 26.28
CA MET A 9 5.31 19.08 25.65
C MET A 9 5.57 18.89 24.16
N LEU A 10 4.93 19.74 23.43
CA LEU A 10 4.74 19.85 21.99
C LEU A 10 6.00 20.40 21.31
N VAL A 11 6.32 19.96 20.07
CA VAL A 11 6.69 20.84 18.93
C VAL A 11 6.89 20.07 17.61
N LEU A 12 6.06 20.42 16.62
CA LEU A 12 6.21 20.61 15.16
C LEU A 12 6.87 19.56 14.26
N ALA A 13 5.98 19.06 13.44
CA ALA A 13 5.86 19.10 11.95
C ALA A 13 6.88 18.31 11.13
N VAL A 14 6.34 17.47 10.26
CA VAL A 14 6.50 17.50 8.79
C VAL A 14 5.76 16.30 8.18
N SER A 15 5.00 16.57 7.16
CA SER A 15 4.31 15.72 6.20
C SER A 15 4.92 14.32 6.01
N MET A 16 4.14 13.29 6.30
CA MET A 16 4.46 11.95 5.85
C MET A 16 3.47 11.47 4.82
N VAL A 17 4.04 11.21 3.69
CA VAL A 17 3.54 10.34 2.65
C VAL A 17 3.11 9.03 3.31
N THR A 18 1.86 8.63 3.11
CA THR A 18 1.50 7.23 3.28
C THR A 18 2.27 6.47 2.19
N THR A 19 3.52 6.18 2.45
CA THR A 19 4.20 5.14 1.69
C THR A 19 3.42 3.86 1.96
N PRO A 20 2.96 3.16 0.93
CA PRO A 20 2.81 1.72 1.02
C PRO A 20 4.10 1.23 1.65
N ILE A 21 4.09 0.14 2.37
CA ILE A 21 5.30 -0.43 2.97
C ILE A 21 6.37 -0.42 1.88
N ALA A 22 6.99 0.75 1.71
CA ALA A 22 8.16 0.86 0.90
C ALA A 22 9.12 -0.03 1.65
N LEU A 23 9.44 -1.15 1.04
CA LEU A 23 10.56 -1.98 1.35
C LEU A 23 11.56 -1.13 2.08
N LEU A 24 11.74 -1.39 3.37
CA LEU A 24 12.78 -0.78 4.17
C LEU A 24 14.06 -0.96 3.36
N HIS A 25 14.42 0.08 2.62
CA HIS A 25 15.76 0.11 2.08
C HIS A 25 16.65 -0.03 3.32
N PRO A 26 17.52 -1.04 3.40
CA PRO A 26 18.50 -1.02 4.44
C PRO A 26 19.21 0.32 4.28
N LEU A 27 19.08 1.17 5.29
CA LEU A 27 19.91 2.37 5.40
C LEU A 27 21.31 1.94 5.00
N SER A 28 21.85 2.60 4.01
CA SER A 28 23.13 2.31 3.39
C SER A 28 24.12 1.79 4.44
N SER A 29 24.58 0.56 4.23
CA SER A 29 25.65 -0.02 5.01
C SER A 29 26.81 0.96 5.00
N TYR A 30 27.05 1.63 6.10
CA TYR A 30 28.31 2.29 6.31
C TYR A 30 29.39 1.23 6.13
N ALA A 31 30.34 1.50 5.26
CA ALA A 31 31.42 0.61 4.91
C ALA A 31 32.06 0.04 6.19
N TYR A 32 31.93 -1.26 6.36
CA TYR A 32 32.58 -2.01 7.41
C TYR A 32 34.06 -2.03 7.12
N ASP A 33 34.84 -1.22 7.86
CA ASP A 33 36.28 -1.29 7.85
C ASP A 33 36.68 -2.58 8.61
N GLY A 34 37.22 -3.56 7.89
CA GLY A 34 37.39 -4.96 8.28
C GLY A 34 38.33 -5.27 9.45
N LYS A 35 38.25 -4.52 10.54
CA LYS A 35 38.92 -4.84 11.82
C LYS A 35 37.86 -5.10 12.88
N SER A 36 37.45 -6.35 13.05
CA SER A 36 36.61 -6.82 14.16
C SER A 36 37.41 -6.86 15.45
N SER A 37 37.41 -5.78 16.20
CA SER A 37 37.52 -5.88 17.65
C SER A 37 36.09 -6.10 18.19
N LEU A 38 35.83 -7.27 18.72
CA LEU A 38 34.57 -7.62 19.42
C LEU A 38 34.53 -6.93 20.79
N GLU A 39 34.66 -5.62 20.85
CA GLU A 39 34.28 -4.90 22.06
C GLU A 39 32.76 -4.87 22.14
N PRO A 40 32.16 -5.24 23.28
CA PRO A 40 30.71 -5.20 23.44
C PRO A 40 30.23 -3.75 23.24
N ILE A 41 29.28 -3.57 22.34
CA ILE A 41 28.66 -2.27 22.06
C ILE A 41 27.98 -1.81 23.37
N GLN A 42 28.44 -0.70 23.94
CA GLN A 42 27.80 -0.10 25.11
C GLN A 42 26.55 0.68 24.66
N LEU A 43 25.38 0.18 25.03
CA LEU A 43 24.10 0.84 24.78
C LEU A 43 23.73 1.77 25.93
N PRO A 44 23.01 2.89 25.68
CA PRO A 44 22.39 3.69 26.74
C PRO A 44 21.45 2.85 27.62
N ALA A 45 21.33 3.24 28.89
CA ALA A 45 20.58 2.47 29.87
C ALA A 45 19.08 2.33 29.53
N ASP A 46 18.48 3.37 28.95
CA ASP A 46 17.10 3.37 28.43
C ASP A 46 16.90 2.38 27.28
N ILE A 47 17.87 2.28 26.39
CA ILE A 47 17.86 1.30 25.30
C ILE A 47 18.02 -0.13 25.83
N VAL A 48 18.90 -0.34 26.80
CA VAL A 48 19.05 -1.66 27.46
C VAL A 48 17.73 -2.08 28.10
N HIS A 49 17.03 -1.15 28.76
CA HIS A 49 15.74 -1.42 29.39
C HIS A 49 14.70 -1.79 28.33
N LEU A 50 14.56 -1.01 27.25
CA LEU A 50 13.67 -1.29 26.13
C LEU A 50 13.90 -2.69 25.53
N LEU A 51 15.17 -3.04 25.27
CA LEU A 51 15.52 -4.34 24.69
C LEU A 51 15.19 -5.49 25.65
N THR A 52 15.34 -5.27 26.95
CA THR A 52 15.02 -6.28 27.98
C THR A 52 13.52 -6.53 28.03
N GLU A 53 12.70 -5.49 28.08
CA GLU A 53 11.23 -5.60 28.07
C GLU A 53 10.73 -6.31 26.78
N LEU A 54 11.23 -5.89 25.62
CA LEU A 54 10.85 -6.53 24.35
C LEU A 54 11.19 -8.01 24.34
N LYS A 55 12.36 -8.38 24.84
CA LYS A 55 12.85 -9.76 24.90
C LYS A 55 12.03 -10.65 25.81
N GLU A 56 11.64 -10.12 26.97
CA GLU A 56 10.94 -10.90 28.00
C GLU A 56 9.47 -11.08 27.65
N ASP A 57 8.82 -10.03 27.16
CA ASP A 57 7.37 -9.96 27.09
C ASP A 57 6.81 -10.26 25.68
N TYR A 58 7.54 -9.90 24.61
CA TYR A 58 6.93 -9.88 23.26
C TYR A 58 7.70 -10.62 22.17
N VAL A 59 9.03 -10.64 22.24
CA VAL A 59 9.88 -11.18 21.16
C VAL A 59 10.88 -12.19 21.73
N PRO A 60 10.43 -13.39 22.12
CA PRO A 60 11.30 -14.41 22.73
C PRO A 60 12.52 -14.80 21.88
N LEU A 61 12.42 -14.68 20.54
CA LEU A 61 13.53 -14.91 19.61
C LEU A 61 14.72 -13.94 19.83
N MET A 62 14.51 -12.79 20.47
CA MET A 62 15.61 -11.88 20.81
C MET A 62 16.65 -12.49 21.77
N LYS A 63 16.33 -13.58 22.47
CA LYS A 63 17.27 -14.27 23.37
C LYS A 63 18.54 -14.73 22.66
N ASP A 64 18.41 -15.04 21.37
CA ASP A 64 19.49 -15.56 20.53
C ASP A 64 20.12 -14.49 19.62
N LEU A 65 19.67 -13.21 19.75
CA LEU A 65 20.18 -12.12 18.94
C LEU A 65 21.25 -11.31 19.68
N HIS A 66 22.25 -10.87 18.93
CA HIS A 66 23.33 -9.99 19.39
C HIS A 66 23.23 -8.66 18.70
N VAL A 67 23.62 -7.58 19.37
CA VAL A 67 23.68 -6.25 18.77
C VAL A 67 24.83 -6.19 17.76
N ASP A 68 24.46 -6.01 16.48
CA ASP A 68 25.41 -5.90 15.39
C ASP A 68 25.88 -4.48 15.16
N SER A 69 24.95 -3.54 15.27
CA SER A 69 25.25 -2.12 15.11
C SER A 69 24.30 -1.27 15.91
N TYR A 70 24.78 -0.12 16.29
CA TYR A 70 24.05 0.92 17.00
C TYR A 70 24.48 2.26 16.45
N GLY A 71 23.54 3.12 16.13
CA GLY A 71 23.80 4.45 15.60
C GLY A 71 22.71 5.45 16.00
N GLY A 72 23.04 6.73 15.90
CA GLY A 72 22.12 7.80 16.26
C GLY A 72 22.64 8.70 17.38
N THR A 73 21.81 9.61 17.80
CA THR A 73 22.12 10.57 18.89
C THR A 73 20.89 10.80 19.75
N SER A 74 21.11 11.30 20.97
CA SER A 74 20.03 11.75 21.86
C SER A 74 19.14 12.85 21.25
N LYS A 75 19.53 13.48 20.15
CA LYS A 75 18.73 14.49 19.45
C LYS A 75 17.89 13.93 18.30
N SER A 76 18.36 12.85 17.66
CA SER A 76 17.71 12.24 16.47
C SER A 76 17.01 10.93 16.78
N GLY A 77 17.21 10.37 17.98
CA GLY A 77 16.86 8.99 18.28
C GLY A 77 17.92 8.00 17.84
N TYR A 78 17.64 6.73 17.97
CA TYR A 78 18.60 5.64 17.77
C TYR A 78 18.06 4.61 16.79
N VAL A 79 18.98 3.98 16.08
CA VAL A 79 18.73 2.79 15.25
C VAL A 79 19.63 1.67 15.77
N ILE A 80 19.03 0.54 16.13
CA ILE A 80 19.69 -0.62 16.70
C ILE A 80 19.39 -1.82 15.79
N ASN A 81 20.43 -2.51 15.36
CA ASN A 81 20.29 -3.72 14.56
C ASN A 81 20.85 -4.90 15.38
N LEU A 82 20.04 -5.95 15.47
CA LEU A 82 20.40 -7.20 16.12
C LEU A 82 20.30 -8.34 15.10
N SER A 83 21.15 -9.35 15.25
CA SER A 83 21.06 -10.57 14.42
C SER A 83 21.52 -11.81 15.17
N ASP A 84 21.17 -12.97 14.62
CA ASP A 84 21.61 -14.30 15.06
C ASP A 84 22.96 -14.73 14.46
N ARG A 85 23.86 -13.80 14.15
CA ARG A 85 25.11 -14.09 13.43
C ARG A 85 25.81 -15.33 13.94
N LYS A 86 25.63 -16.44 13.24
CA LYS A 86 26.43 -17.68 13.41
C LYS A 86 27.64 -17.72 12.47
N SER A 87 27.64 -16.90 11.41
CA SER A 87 28.77 -16.73 10.50
C SER A 87 28.63 -15.43 9.68
N VAL A 88 29.71 -14.95 9.06
CA VAL A 88 29.74 -13.73 8.22
C VAL A 88 28.82 -13.86 6.97
N ILE A 89 28.27 -15.01 6.68
CA ILE A 89 27.62 -15.31 5.38
C ILE A 89 26.13 -15.58 5.49
N THR A 90 25.59 -15.99 6.64
CA THR A 90 24.16 -16.33 6.78
C THR A 90 23.59 -15.78 8.08
N THR A 91 22.73 -14.79 7.95
CA THR A 91 21.84 -14.30 9.00
C THR A 91 20.45 -14.85 8.72
N ASN A 92 19.87 -15.59 9.65
CA ASN A 92 18.51 -16.15 9.50
C ASN A 92 17.48 -15.24 10.17
N THR A 93 17.88 -14.53 11.22
CA THR A 93 17.00 -13.66 11.98
C THR A 93 17.67 -12.31 12.21
N THR A 94 16.97 -11.24 11.87
CA THR A 94 17.40 -9.87 12.17
C THR A 94 16.29 -9.09 12.83
N LEU A 95 16.64 -8.18 13.73
CA LEU A 95 15.72 -7.26 14.36
C LEU A 95 16.25 -5.84 14.21
N ASN A 96 15.44 -4.97 13.62
CA ASN A 96 15.75 -3.56 13.48
C ASN A 96 14.82 -2.77 14.41
N ILE A 97 15.36 -1.92 15.24
CA ILE A 97 14.61 -1.06 16.17
C ILE A 97 14.99 0.39 15.92
N SER A 98 14.00 1.27 15.87
CA SER A 98 14.18 2.72 15.83
C SER A 98 13.50 3.37 17.01
N THR A 99 14.14 4.38 17.60
CA THR A 99 13.57 5.19 18.66
C THR A 99 13.55 6.67 18.25
N ASN A 100 12.74 7.47 18.96
CA ASN A 100 12.83 8.92 18.88
C ASN A 100 13.93 9.48 19.80
N ALA A 101 14.06 10.80 19.85
CA ALA A 101 15.02 11.49 20.70
C ALA A 101 14.77 11.28 22.21
N GLU A 102 13.54 11.00 22.60
CA GLU A 102 13.13 10.71 23.95
C GLU A 102 13.39 9.25 24.36
N GLY A 103 13.87 8.40 23.43
CA GLY A 103 14.13 6.98 23.66
C GLY A 103 12.89 6.09 23.48
N ASP A 104 11.71 6.67 23.12
CA ASP A 104 10.52 5.88 22.86
C ASP A 104 10.66 5.14 21.54
N MET A 105 10.29 3.87 21.49
CA MET A 105 10.32 3.07 20.27
C MET A 105 9.31 3.61 19.26
N THR A 106 9.78 3.89 18.05
CA THR A 106 8.94 4.33 16.94
C THR A 106 8.70 3.22 15.92
N GLN A 107 9.62 2.27 15.87
CA GLN A 107 9.51 1.14 14.94
C GLN A 107 10.32 -0.04 15.45
N PHE A 108 9.82 -1.25 15.24
CA PHE A 108 10.67 -2.43 15.16
C PHE A 108 10.17 -3.39 14.06
N VAL A 109 11.09 -4.15 13.48
CA VAL A 109 10.77 -5.19 12.50
C VAL A 109 11.67 -6.40 12.76
N LEU A 110 11.04 -7.53 13.04
CA LEU A 110 11.70 -8.82 13.17
C LEU A 110 11.60 -9.56 11.84
N HIS A 111 12.74 -9.76 11.21
CA HIS A 111 12.88 -10.54 10.01
C HIS A 111 13.41 -11.94 10.37
N ASP A 112 12.63 -12.99 10.11
CA ASP A 112 12.99 -14.38 10.32
C ASP A 112 12.71 -15.17 9.04
N VAL A 113 13.77 -15.67 8.40
CA VAL A 113 13.66 -16.46 7.15
C VAL A 113 12.96 -17.79 7.36
N ASN A 114 12.92 -18.29 8.60
CA ASN A 114 12.28 -19.55 8.98
C ASN A 114 10.85 -19.36 9.53
N ARG A 115 10.29 -18.14 9.39
CA ARG A 115 8.91 -17.89 9.82
C ARG A 115 7.96 -18.85 9.13
N ASP A 116 7.06 -19.44 9.91
CA ASP A 116 6.01 -20.30 9.38
C ASP A 116 5.02 -19.47 8.54
N LYS A 117 4.99 -19.75 7.25
CA LYS A 117 4.11 -19.10 6.27
C LYS A 117 2.94 -20.00 5.87
N THR A 118 2.77 -21.15 6.50
CA THR A 118 1.76 -22.16 6.14
C THR A 118 0.61 -22.24 7.14
N THR A 119 0.88 -21.95 8.40
CA THR A 119 -0.12 -22.01 9.46
C THR A 119 -1.07 -20.83 9.37
N LYS A 120 -2.37 -21.13 9.38
CA LYS A 120 -3.43 -20.10 9.36
C LYS A 120 -3.40 -19.29 10.66
N ILE A 121 -3.48 -17.97 10.54
CA ILE A 121 -3.49 -17.07 11.68
C ILE A 121 -4.80 -17.17 12.45
N ASN A 122 -4.70 -17.29 13.77
CA ASN A 122 -5.83 -17.09 14.67
C ASN A 122 -6.04 -15.59 14.88
N LYS A 123 -7.01 -14.99 14.14
CA LYS A 123 -7.30 -13.55 14.18
C LYS A 123 -7.56 -13.02 15.59
N LYS A 124 -8.32 -13.76 16.38
CA LYS A 124 -8.70 -13.35 17.75
C LYS A 124 -7.49 -13.30 18.68
N GLU A 125 -6.64 -14.30 18.62
CA GLU A 125 -5.43 -14.37 19.42
C GLU A 125 -4.43 -13.28 18.98
N ALA A 126 -4.20 -13.13 17.68
CA ALA A 126 -3.33 -12.11 17.12
C ALA A 126 -3.79 -10.70 17.51
N TYR A 127 -5.10 -10.43 17.45
CA TYR A 127 -5.68 -9.18 17.91
C TYR A 127 -5.40 -8.93 19.40
N GLN A 128 -5.64 -9.95 20.26
CA GLN A 128 -5.39 -9.80 21.69
C GLN A 128 -3.91 -9.53 22.00
N LYS A 129 -2.98 -10.24 21.34
CA LYS A 129 -1.54 -10.00 21.46
C LYS A 129 -1.14 -8.59 21.04
N ALA A 130 -1.68 -8.11 19.93
CA ALA A 130 -1.44 -6.74 19.47
C ALA A 130 -2.00 -5.71 20.48
N VAL A 131 -3.20 -5.92 21.01
CA VAL A 131 -3.82 -5.05 22.04
C VAL A 131 -2.95 -4.97 23.29
N ASP A 132 -2.46 -6.10 23.80
CA ASP A 132 -1.61 -6.15 24.98
C ASP A 132 -0.29 -5.39 24.74
N PHE A 133 0.31 -5.56 23.56
CA PHE A 133 1.49 -4.80 23.15
C PHE A 133 1.23 -3.29 23.09
N ILE A 134 0.13 -2.88 22.41
CA ILE A 134 -0.25 -1.48 22.23
C ILE A 134 -0.43 -0.79 23.60
N ARG A 135 -1.09 -1.45 24.56
CA ARG A 135 -1.33 -0.89 25.91
C ARG A 135 -0.05 -0.56 26.66
N ASN A 136 1.04 -1.23 26.36
CA ASN A 136 2.31 -0.99 27.02
C ASN A 136 3.17 0.07 26.32
N TYR A 137 3.01 0.24 25.00
CA TYR A 137 3.91 1.10 24.21
C TYR A 137 3.25 2.32 23.58
N ILE A 138 1.90 2.40 23.56
CA ILE A 138 1.17 3.50 22.91
C ILE A 138 0.35 4.27 23.94
N ALA A 139 0.26 5.59 23.78
CA ALA A 139 -0.53 6.45 24.63
C ALA A 139 -2.03 6.09 24.64
N VAL A 140 -2.68 6.28 25.79
CA VAL A 140 -4.05 5.82 26.09
C VAL A 140 -5.14 6.54 25.27
N ASP A 141 -4.83 7.65 24.63
CA ASP A 141 -5.74 8.47 23.81
C ASP A 141 -5.97 7.93 22.38
N HIS A 142 -5.39 6.76 22.05
CA HIS A 142 -5.57 6.09 20.78
C HIS A 142 -6.60 4.96 20.89
N VAL A 143 -7.46 4.86 19.89
CA VAL A 143 -8.42 3.75 19.77
C VAL A 143 -7.78 2.62 18.98
N ILE A 144 -7.87 1.42 19.53
CA ILE A 144 -7.43 0.21 18.84
C ILE A 144 -8.51 -0.20 17.84
N SER A 145 -8.14 -0.41 16.59
CA SER A 145 -9.06 -0.94 15.60
C SER A 145 -9.69 -2.25 16.09
N PRO A 146 -11.02 -2.41 16.04
CA PRO A 146 -11.69 -3.64 16.46
C PRO A 146 -11.36 -4.84 15.57
N GLN A 147 -10.64 -4.63 14.47
CA GLN A 147 -10.38 -5.65 13.47
C GLN A 147 -8.89 -5.86 13.28
N ALA A 148 -8.45 -7.11 13.45
CA ALA A 148 -7.19 -7.57 12.91
C ALA A 148 -7.36 -7.71 11.40
N THR A 149 -6.66 -6.88 10.63
CA THR A 149 -6.60 -7.01 9.18
C THR A 149 -5.50 -8.00 8.85
N LEU A 150 -5.81 -9.10 8.15
CA LEU A 150 -4.78 -9.96 7.59
C LEU A 150 -4.16 -9.21 6.41
N SER A 151 -2.93 -8.77 6.57
CA SER A 151 -2.15 -8.28 5.45
C SER A 151 -1.62 -9.48 4.69
N LEU A 152 -2.17 -9.71 3.51
CA LEU A 152 -1.55 -10.54 2.48
C LEU A 152 -0.59 -9.68 1.67
N ASP A 153 0.09 -8.76 2.36
CA ASP A 153 1.01 -7.86 1.71
C ASP A 153 2.22 -8.62 1.19
N ARG A 154 2.54 -8.36 -0.04
CA ARG A 154 3.43 -9.08 -0.92
C ARG A 154 4.91 -8.83 -0.76
N ALA A 155 5.34 -8.16 0.22
CA ALA A 155 6.70 -8.42 0.62
C ALA A 155 6.72 -9.91 0.98
N SER A 156 7.39 -10.73 0.19
CA SER A 156 7.48 -12.18 0.33
C SER A 156 7.92 -12.66 1.73
N GLU A 157 8.17 -11.75 2.62
CA GLU A 157 8.62 -11.90 4.00
C GLU A 157 7.52 -11.59 5.03
N LEU A 158 6.39 -10.99 4.60
CA LEU A 158 5.28 -10.60 5.47
C LEU A 158 4.02 -11.43 5.22
N ASP A 159 4.11 -12.46 4.41
CA ASP A 159 3.00 -13.38 4.19
C ASP A 159 2.54 -13.99 5.52
N HIS A 160 1.24 -14.06 5.73
CA HIS A 160 0.61 -14.61 6.94
C HIS A 160 0.83 -13.80 8.23
N LEU A 161 0.78 -12.47 8.15
CA LEU A 161 0.73 -11.60 9.32
C LEU A 161 -0.67 -11.04 9.56
N ALA A 162 -1.09 -11.01 10.83
CA ALA A 162 -2.18 -10.16 11.26
C ALA A 162 -1.65 -8.76 11.52
N VAL A 163 -2.27 -7.74 10.91
CA VAL A 163 -1.94 -6.34 11.17
C VAL A 163 -3.07 -5.70 11.96
N VAL A 164 -2.73 -5.16 13.13
CA VAL A 164 -3.67 -4.41 13.98
C VAL A 164 -3.28 -2.95 13.93
N SER A 165 -4.13 -2.15 13.32
CA SER A 165 -3.93 -0.70 13.17
C SER A 165 -4.53 0.05 14.34
N VAL A 166 -3.88 1.15 14.73
CA VAL A 166 -4.30 2.04 15.83
C VAL A 166 -4.72 3.38 15.26
N TYR A 167 -5.91 3.80 15.63
CA TYR A 167 -6.49 5.08 15.22
C TYR A 167 -6.76 5.97 16.43
N PRO A 168 -6.40 7.26 16.39
CA PRO A 168 -6.69 8.17 17.48
C PRO A 168 -8.17 8.53 17.53
N GLN A 169 -8.59 9.05 18.66
CA GLN A 169 -9.91 9.66 18.84
C GLN A 169 -9.81 11.17 19.03
N LEU A 170 -10.81 11.86 18.53
CA LEU A 170 -11.05 13.27 18.75
C LEU A 170 -12.56 13.46 19.03
N ASN A 171 -12.93 14.15 20.12
CA ASN A 171 -14.33 14.25 20.57
C ASN A 171 -15.05 12.88 20.66
N ASN A 172 -14.39 11.85 21.15
CA ASN A 172 -14.88 10.47 21.22
C ASN A 172 -15.24 9.86 19.84
N THR A 173 -14.75 10.45 18.75
CA THR A 173 -14.98 9.99 17.40
C THR A 173 -13.66 9.59 16.75
N TRP A 174 -13.68 8.54 15.97
CA TRP A 174 -12.51 8.04 15.25
C TRP A 174 -11.93 9.09 14.32
N VAL A 175 -10.60 9.15 14.26
CA VAL A 175 -9.89 9.87 13.22
C VAL A 175 -9.37 8.84 12.22
N ASP A 176 -9.79 8.93 10.97
CA ASP A 176 -9.40 8.00 9.89
C ASP A 176 -7.96 8.30 9.42
N LYS A 177 -7.06 8.18 10.37
CA LYS A 177 -5.62 8.32 10.15
C LYS A 177 -4.89 7.37 11.09
N GLU A 178 -4.36 6.30 10.53
CA GLU A 178 -3.56 5.35 11.29
C GLU A 178 -2.37 6.05 11.95
N THR A 179 -2.16 5.79 13.23
CA THR A 179 -1.05 6.34 14.01
C THR A 179 -0.06 5.29 14.46
N ALA A 180 -0.47 4.05 14.48
CA ALA A 180 0.42 2.93 14.73
C ALA A 180 -0.15 1.64 14.16
N ARG A 181 0.73 0.68 13.93
CA ARG A 181 0.39 -0.69 13.53
C ARG A 181 1.26 -1.70 14.25
N VAL A 182 0.65 -2.84 14.55
CA VAL A 182 1.33 -3.99 15.16
C VAL A 182 1.13 -5.19 14.26
N MET A 183 2.19 -5.91 13.96
CA MET A 183 2.18 -7.11 13.14
C MET A 183 2.39 -8.34 14.02
N VAL A 184 1.51 -9.31 13.90
CA VAL A 184 1.53 -10.56 14.68
C VAL A 184 1.57 -11.76 13.73
N ASP A 185 2.49 -12.69 13.97
CA ASP A 185 2.63 -13.90 13.14
C ASP A 185 1.62 -15.01 13.51
N SER A 186 1.67 -16.14 12.79
CA SER A 186 0.81 -17.29 13.00
C SER A 186 1.03 -18.00 14.36
N LYS A 187 2.14 -17.72 15.04
CA LYS A 187 2.45 -18.22 16.39
C LYS A 187 2.03 -17.28 17.51
N GLY A 188 1.38 -16.17 17.17
CA GLY A 188 0.98 -15.13 18.12
C GLY A 188 2.14 -14.26 18.60
N GLN A 189 3.27 -14.22 17.90
CA GLN A 189 4.40 -13.38 18.24
C GLN A 189 4.25 -11.99 17.58
N VAL A 190 4.56 -10.94 18.32
CA VAL A 190 4.65 -9.60 17.74
C VAL A 190 5.97 -9.51 16.97
N VAL A 191 5.86 -9.34 15.65
CA VAL A 191 7.01 -9.36 14.74
C VAL A 191 7.28 -8.00 14.10
N GLY A 192 6.41 -7.03 14.33
CA GLY A 192 6.60 -5.68 13.85
C GLY A 192 5.72 -4.68 14.57
N PHE A 193 6.23 -3.47 14.64
CA PHE A 193 5.55 -2.30 15.18
C PHE A 193 6.03 -1.07 14.44
N GLN A 194 5.10 -0.17 14.16
CA GLN A 194 5.40 1.15 13.64
C GLN A 194 4.46 2.15 14.27
N GLN A 195 4.99 3.29 14.69
CA GLN A 195 4.22 4.40 15.23
C GLN A 195 4.60 5.69 14.54
N ASP A 196 3.60 6.40 14.03
CA ASP A 196 3.75 7.72 13.43
C ASP A 196 3.26 8.79 14.41
N LYS A 197 4.07 9.84 14.62
CA LYS A 197 3.61 11.01 15.40
C LYS A 197 2.63 11.80 14.54
N VAL A 198 1.34 11.68 14.82
CA VAL A 198 0.28 12.44 14.16
C VAL A 198 -0.11 13.60 15.06
N LYS A 199 0.03 14.83 14.54
CA LYS A 199 -0.55 16.00 15.19
C LYS A 199 -2.05 16.05 14.89
N LEU A 200 -2.88 15.86 15.89
CA LEU A 200 -4.31 16.05 15.78
C LEU A 200 -4.68 17.54 15.97
N PRO A 201 -5.73 18.02 15.30
CA PRO A 201 -6.31 19.32 15.59
C PRO A 201 -6.92 19.32 17.01
N THR A 202 -7.17 20.50 17.53
CA THR A 202 -7.92 20.63 18.78
C THR A 202 -9.41 20.36 18.54
N PRO A 203 -10.17 19.95 19.58
CA PRO A 203 -11.62 19.77 19.47
C PRO A 203 -12.38 20.97 18.89
N ALA A 204 -11.91 22.19 19.15
CA ALA A 204 -12.54 23.41 18.67
C ALA A 204 -12.28 23.71 17.17
N GLU A 205 -11.27 23.10 16.58
CA GLU A 205 -10.92 23.31 15.16
C GLU A 205 -11.71 22.40 14.19
N VAL A 206 -12.50 21.47 14.72
CA VAL A 206 -13.21 20.47 13.92
C VAL A 206 -14.71 20.50 14.20
N ALA A 207 -15.51 19.91 13.29
CA ALA A 207 -16.95 19.81 13.48
C ALA A 207 -17.31 18.97 14.73
N ASP A 208 -18.33 19.41 15.45
CA ASP A 208 -18.86 18.68 16.60
C ASP A 208 -19.65 17.43 16.15
N PRO A 209 -19.26 16.22 16.60
CA PRO A 209 -19.96 14.99 16.21
C PRO A 209 -21.45 14.95 16.60
N SER A 210 -21.86 15.71 17.62
CA SER A 210 -23.27 15.79 18.03
C SER A 210 -24.16 16.45 16.98
N LYS A 211 -23.58 17.16 16.01
CA LYS A 211 -24.30 17.79 14.89
C LYS A 211 -24.43 16.88 13.67
N ALA A 212 -23.88 15.66 13.73
CA ALA A 212 -24.01 14.71 12.64
C ALA A 212 -25.47 14.31 12.41
N VAL A 213 -25.84 14.15 11.15
CA VAL A 213 -27.15 13.57 10.80
C VAL A 213 -27.25 12.15 11.37
N PRO A 214 -28.47 11.64 11.66
CA PRO A 214 -28.62 10.26 12.12
C PRO A 214 -27.99 9.26 11.14
N LEU A 215 -27.40 8.20 11.68
CA LEU A 215 -26.76 7.14 10.88
C LEU A 215 -27.71 6.54 9.84
N GLU A 216 -28.99 6.38 10.19
CA GLU A 216 -30.01 5.82 9.29
C GLU A 216 -30.19 6.69 8.04
N LYS A 217 -30.12 8.03 8.17
CA LYS A 217 -30.16 8.94 7.02
C LYS A 217 -28.94 8.76 6.13
N ALA A 218 -27.75 8.73 6.74
CA ALA A 218 -26.51 8.53 6.02
C ALA A 218 -26.44 7.15 5.33
N MET A 219 -26.92 6.09 6.02
CA MET A 219 -27.01 4.74 5.45
C MET A 219 -27.93 4.69 4.24
N LYS A 220 -29.08 5.36 4.28
CA LYS A 220 -29.99 5.40 3.13
C LYS A 220 -29.34 6.07 1.92
N GLU A 221 -28.75 7.24 2.09
CA GLU A 221 -28.03 7.94 1.02
C GLU A 221 -26.91 7.07 0.44
N TRP A 222 -26.12 6.45 1.32
CA TRP A 222 -25.05 5.56 0.93
C TRP A 222 -25.55 4.36 0.13
N GLN A 223 -26.62 3.71 0.58
CA GLN A 223 -27.26 2.58 -0.10
C GLN A 223 -27.75 2.96 -1.50
N ASP A 224 -28.35 4.15 -1.64
CA ASP A 224 -28.82 4.63 -2.94
C ASP A 224 -27.68 4.82 -3.95
N LYS A 225 -26.48 5.17 -3.47
CA LYS A 225 -25.29 5.47 -4.29
C LYS A 225 -24.41 4.26 -4.58
N VAL A 226 -24.41 3.23 -3.76
CA VAL A 226 -23.61 2.02 -4.01
C VAL A 226 -24.07 1.34 -5.29
N SER A 227 -23.13 1.06 -6.18
CA SER A 227 -23.31 0.22 -7.37
C SER A 227 -22.47 -1.05 -7.25
N MET A 228 -22.96 -2.12 -7.88
CA MET A 228 -22.28 -3.42 -7.90
C MET A 228 -21.84 -3.74 -9.32
N GLU A 229 -20.64 -4.29 -9.46
CA GLU A 229 -20.09 -4.75 -10.72
C GLU A 229 -19.94 -6.27 -10.70
N LEU A 230 -20.39 -6.93 -11.76
CA LEU A 230 -20.17 -8.36 -11.97
C LEU A 230 -18.77 -8.56 -12.55
N VAL A 231 -17.93 -9.33 -11.86
CA VAL A 231 -16.57 -9.63 -12.29
C VAL A 231 -16.28 -11.13 -12.19
N TYR A 232 -15.29 -11.59 -12.94
CA TYR A 232 -14.75 -12.94 -12.81
C TYR A 232 -13.59 -12.93 -11.81
N ASP A 233 -13.76 -13.65 -10.68
CA ASP A 233 -12.68 -13.88 -9.71
C ASP A 233 -11.79 -15.02 -10.24
N GLU A 234 -10.69 -14.67 -10.87
CA GLU A 234 -9.76 -15.60 -11.48
C GLU A 234 -9.03 -16.49 -10.46
N SER A 235 -8.96 -16.06 -9.21
CA SER A 235 -8.37 -16.85 -8.12
C SER A 235 -9.32 -17.95 -7.62
N ALA A 236 -10.63 -17.62 -7.56
CA ALA A 236 -11.67 -18.55 -7.13
C ALA A 236 -12.31 -19.32 -8.31
N GLY A 237 -12.09 -18.88 -9.55
CA GLY A 237 -12.67 -19.49 -10.75
C GLY A 237 -14.18 -19.33 -10.86
N LYS A 238 -14.74 -18.22 -10.35
CA LYS A 238 -16.19 -17.97 -10.30
C LYS A 238 -16.56 -16.52 -10.54
N LEU A 239 -17.86 -16.27 -10.78
CA LEU A 239 -18.42 -14.95 -10.87
C LEU A 239 -18.77 -14.40 -9.49
N VAL A 240 -18.44 -13.13 -9.26
CA VAL A 240 -18.78 -12.40 -8.03
C VAL A 240 -19.23 -10.99 -8.35
N TYR A 241 -20.01 -10.40 -7.47
CA TYR A 241 -20.29 -8.97 -7.50
C TYR A 241 -19.40 -8.27 -6.48
N LEU A 242 -18.79 -7.17 -6.91
CA LEU A 242 -18.01 -6.25 -6.07
C LEU A 242 -18.65 -4.88 -6.05
N PRO A 243 -18.55 -4.11 -4.95
CA PRO A 243 -18.92 -2.70 -5.00
C PRO A 243 -17.99 -1.97 -5.98
N GLU A 244 -18.56 -1.29 -6.95
CA GLU A 244 -17.81 -0.49 -7.93
C GLU A 244 -17.25 0.77 -7.26
N GLN A 245 -18.08 1.42 -6.44
CA GLN A 245 -17.70 2.59 -5.66
C GLN A 245 -18.28 2.50 -4.24
N LEU A 246 -17.52 2.99 -3.28
CA LEU A 246 -17.93 3.12 -1.89
C LEU A 246 -17.96 4.61 -1.52
N PRO A 247 -19.13 5.27 -1.65
CA PRO A 247 -19.23 6.69 -1.39
C PRO A 247 -18.92 7.03 0.07
N THR A 248 -18.38 8.21 0.28
CA THR A 248 -18.23 8.84 1.59
C THR A 248 -19.39 9.81 1.78
N ILE A 249 -20.06 9.78 2.93
CA ILE A 249 -21.20 10.65 3.22
C ILE A 249 -20.77 11.75 4.20
N ASP A 250 -20.95 13.01 3.83
CA ASP A 250 -20.74 14.14 4.74
C ASP A 250 -21.67 14.03 5.94
N ALA A 251 -21.12 14.03 7.13
CA ALA A 251 -21.90 13.77 8.34
C ALA A 251 -22.78 14.95 8.76
N LEU A 252 -22.55 16.15 8.26
CA LEU A 252 -23.35 17.33 8.60
C LEU A 252 -24.53 17.52 7.66
N SER A 253 -24.34 17.30 6.36
CA SER A 253 -25.41 17.41 5.35
C SER A 253 -26.18 16.10 5.16
N GLY A 254 -25.50 14.98 5.28
CA GLY A 254 -26.00 13.66 4.93
C GLY A 254 -25.95 13.36 3.43
N GLU A 255 -25.22 14.16 2.66
CA GLU A 255 -25.04 14.00 1.22
C GLU A 255 -23.69 13.33 0.91
N GLU A 256 -23.57 12.76 -0.29
CA GLU A 256 -22.30 12.22 -0.75
C GLU A 256 -21.22 13.31 -0.85
N VAL A 257 -20.05 13.04 -0.28
CA VAL A 257 -18.88 13.91 -0.47
C VAL A 257 -18.38 13.76 -1.91
N GLN A 258 -18.30 14.87 -2.62
CA GLN A 258 -17.77 14.87 -3.97
C GLN A 258 -16.34 14.31 -4.00
N SER A 259 -16.15 13.23 -4.74
CA SER A 259 -14.83 12.66 -4.95
C SER A 259 -13.93 13.63 -5.71
N VAL A 260 -12.66 13.71 -5.30
CA VAL A 260 -11.62 14.42 -6.05
C VAL A 260 -11.11 13.63 -7.26
N TYR A 261 -11.52 12.36 -7.36
CA TYR A 261 -11.24 11.50 -8.49
C TYR A 261 -12.54 11.12 -9.19
N LYS A 262 -12.47 11.11 -10.52
CA LYS A 262 -13.49 10.55 -11.38
C LYS A 262 -13.00 9.20 -11.89
N THR A 263 -13.80 8.16 -11.73
CA THR A 263 -13.56 6.85 -12.33
C THR A 263 -14.55 6.63 -13.46
N THR A 264 -14.04 6.23 -14.61
CA THR A 264 -14.84 5.81 -15.77
C THR A 264 -14.40 4.42 -16.21
N SER A 265 -15.28 3.66 -16.82
CA SER A 265 -15.00 2.34 -17.38
C SER A 265 -15.45 2.27 -18.82
N GLU A 266 -14.61 1.69 -19.68
CA GLU A 266 -14.90 1.53 -21.10
C GLU A 266 -14.38 0.17 -21.58
N THR A 267 -15.20 -0.54 -22.36
CA THR A 267 -14.76 -1.78 -23.02
C THR A 267 -14.09 -1.45 -24.35
N MET A 268 -12.90 -1.99 -24.57
CA MET A 268 -12.17 -1.83 -25.83
C MET A 268 -11.41 -3.08 -26.23
N LYS A 269 -11.22 -3.24 -27.54
CA LYS A 269 -10.31 -4.23 -28.12
C LYS A 269 -8.96 -3.58 -28.38
N ILE A 270 -7.91 -4.13 -27.79
CA ILE A 270 -6.54 -3.64 -27.94
C ILE A 270 -5.79 -4.61 -28.83
N LYS A 271 -5.19 -4.08 -29.89
CA LYS A 271 -4.35 -4.87 -30.81
C LYS A 271 -3.04 -5.19 -30.12
N GLY A 272 -2.61 -6.44 -30.20
CA GLY A 272 -1.31 -6.84 -29.68
C GLY A 272 -0.27 -6.82 -30.80
N THR A 273 0.67 -5.89 -30.73
CA THR A 273 1.79 -5.76 -31.68
C THR A 273 3.15 -5.82 -30.99
N ALA A 274 3.17 -6.11 -29.68
CA ALA A 274 4.37 -6.06 -28.87
C ALA A 274 5.46 -7.03 -29.33
N ASP A 275 6.64 -6.49 -29.60
CA ASP A 275 7.88 -7.30 -29.66
C ASP A 275 8.35 -7.60 -28.24
N MET A 276 7.93 -8.74 -27.69
CA MET A 276 8.36 -9.18 -26.36
C MET A 276 9.88 -9.37 -26.26
N GLY A 277 10.61 -9.32 -27.37
CA GLY A 277 12.07 -9.32 -27.40
C GLY A 277 12.70 -8.04 -26.80
N VAL A 278 11.92 -6.95 -26.69
CA VAL A 278 12.38 -5.71 -26.02
C VAL A 278 12.79 -6.01 -24.57
N TRP A 279 11.98 -6.78 -23.85
CA TRP A 279 12.22 -7.11 -22.45
C TRP A 279 13.37 -8.12 -22.21
N ARG A 280 13.86 -8.77 -23.28
CA ARG A 280 14.92 -9.77 -23.21
C ARG A 280 16.31 -9.20 -23.55
N ASP A 281 16.37 -7.98 -24.05
CA ASP A 281 17.59 -7.34 -24.54
C ASP A 281 17.77 -5.96 -23.92
N THR A 282 18.79 -5.81 -23.10
CA THR A 282 19.11 -4.55 -22.41
C THR A 282 19.29 -3.37 -23.37
N LYS A 283 19.88 -3.60 -24.57
CA LYS A 283 20.05 -2.54 -25.57
C LYS A 283 18.71 -2.09 -26.15
N LYS A 284 17.78 -3.04 -26.38
CA LYS A 284 16.43 -2.68 -26.81
C LYS A 284 15.65 -1.93 -25.73
N MET A 285 15.80 -2.30 -24.45
CA MET A 285 15.24 -1.52 -23.33
C MET A 285 15.82 -0.11 -23.28
N GLU A 286 17.12 0.06 -23.44
CA GLU A 286 17.77 1.38 -23.52
C GLU A 286 17.23 2.19 -24.70
N GLN A 287 17.13 1.62 -25.89
CA GLN A 287 16.55 2.29 -27.05
C GLN A 287 15.09 2.72 -26.84
N MET A 288 14.30 1.90 -26.15
CA MET A 288 12.94 2.25 -25.73
C MET A 288 12.95 3.46 -24.79
N LEU A 289 13.80 3.43 -23.76
CA LEU A 289 13.92 4.50 -22.76
C LEU A 289 14.38 5.81 -23.42
N GLU A 290 15.34 5.77 -24.33
CA GLU A 290 15.83 6.96 -25.05
C GLU A 290 14.81 7.50 -26.05
N LYS A 291 14.24 6.62 -26.89
CA LYS A 291 13.40 7.02 -28.01
C LYS A 291 11.99 7.42 -27.59
N ASP A 292 11.39 6.61 -26.70
CA ASP A 292 9.96 6.78 -26.38
C ASP A 292 9.75 7.56 -25.06
N PHE A 293 10.77 7.62 -24.20
CA PHE A 293 10.70 8.35 -22.94
C PHE A 293 11.68 9.52 -22.84
N GLY A 294 12.52 9.72 -23.86
CA GLY A 294 13.44 10.85 -23.92
C GLY A 294 14.55 10.84 -22.85
N LEU A 295 14.85 9.67 -22.25
CA LEU A 295 15.92 9.57 -21.28
C LEU A 295 17.27 9.63 -21.99
N LYS A 296 18.15 10.52 -21.53
CA LYS A 296 19.56 10.55 -22.00
C LYS A 296 20.38 9.63 -21.12
N LEU A 297 20.44 8.35 -21.49
CA LEU A 297 21.13 7.34 -20.72
C LEU A 297 22.64 7.53 -20.78
N ASN A 298 23.29 7.49 -19.62
CA ASN A 298 24.73 7.48 -19.50
C ASN A 298 25.18 6.06 -19.13
N GLN A 299 26.09 5.47 -19.90
CA GLN A 299 26.59 4.10 -19.69
C GLN A 299 27.15 3.84 -18.27
N ARG A 300 27.58 4.88 -17.57
CA ARG A 300 28.08 4.77 -16.19
C ARG A 300 26.96 4.58 -15.15
N THR A 301 25.73 4.68 -15.55
CA THR A 301 24.57 4.69 -14.65
C THR A 301 23.70 3.43 -14.74
N TYR A 302 24.03 2.51 -15.65
CA TYR A 302 23.33 1.22 -15.71
C TYR A 302 23.80 0.30 -14.57
N LYS A 303 22.84 -0.23 -13.83
CA LYS A 303 23.07 -1.23 -12.79
C LYS A 303 22.12 -2.39 -13.00
N ASN A 304 22.69 -3.60 -13.19
CA ASN A 304 21.91 -4.83 -13.09
C ASN A 304 21.98 -5.32 -11.66
N VAL A 305 20.85 -5.30 -10.96
CA VAL A 305 20.77 -5.65 -9.54
C VAL A 305 20.95 -7.16 -9.30
N LYS A 306 21.08 -8.00 -10.34
CA LYS A 306 21.44 -9.43 -10.21
C LYS A 306 22.71 -9.67 -9.41
N GLU A 307 23.65 -8.74 -9.48
CA GLU A 307 24.94 -8.83 -8.79
C GLU A 307 24.84 -8.50 -7.30
N ASP A 308 23.72 -7.90 -6.88
CA ASP A 308 23.47 -7.67 -5.47
C ASP A 308 23.09 -8.99 -4.79
N LYS A 309 23.89 -9.40 -3.79
CA LYS A 309 23.70 -10.65 -3.04
C LYS A 309 22.28 -10.80 -2.47
N LYS A 310 21.62 -9.67 -2.19
CA LYS A 310 20.23 -9.61 -1.67
C LYS A 310 19.20 -10.20 -2.66
N TYR A 311 19.42 -10.05 -3.97
CA TYR A 311 18.49 -10.50 -5.01
C TYR A 311 18.93 -11.76 -5.74
N LYS A 312 20.06 -12.35 -5.35
CA LYS A 312 20.64 -13.52 -6.02
C LYS A 312 19.71 -14.73 -6.06
N ASN A 313 18.84 -14.87 -5.05
CA ASN A 313 17.87 -15.97 -4.92
C ASN A 313 16.43 -15.54 -5.26
N SER A 314 16.18 -14.29 -5.70
CA SER A 314 14.86 -13.85 -6.12
C SER A 314 14.53 -14.36 -7.52
N ASP A 315 13.24 -14.57 -7.80
CA ASP A 315 12.76 -14.94 -9.13
C ASP A 315 12.64 -13.75 -10.09
N ILE A 316 13.20 -12.58 -9.72
CA ILE A 316 13.17 -11.35 -10.51
C ILE A 316 14.55 -10.93 -10.99
N ASP A 317 14.57 -10.22 -12.12
CA ASP A 317 15.70 -9.46 -12.65
C ASP A 317 15.33 -7.98 -12.63
N ARG A 318 16.10 -7.15 -11.94
CA ARG A 318 15.89 -5.71 -11.89
C ARG A 318 16.99 -4.97 -12.62
N HIS A 319 16.58 -4.11 -13.53
CA HIS A 319 17.44 -3.21 -14.29
C HIS A 319 17.17 -1.77 -13.86
N GLU A 320 18.21 -1.02 -13.63
CA GLU A 320 18.13 0.36 -13.16
C GLU A 320 19.03 1.25 -14.01
N TRP A 321 18.47 2.36 -14.51
CA TRP A 321 19.18 3.40 -15.24
C TRP A 321 19.01 4.74 -14.53
N ASN A 322 20.12 5.42 -14.30
CA ASN A 322 20.12 6.76 -13.74
C ASN A 322 20.62 7.73 -14.82
N ALA A 323 19.73 8.46 -15.46
CA ALA A 323 20.07 9.41 -16.52
C ALA A 323 20.65 10.72 -15.95
N SER A 324 20.29 11.06 -14.72
CA SER A 324 20.82 12.21 -13.97
C SER A 324 20.64 11.98 -12.47
N SER A 325 21.09 12.91 -11.63
CA SER A 325 20.84 12.85 -10.17
C SER A 325 19.34 12.88 -9.79
N TYR A 326 18.47 13.23 -10.72
CA TYR A 326 17.03 13.41 -10.48
C TYR A 326 16.14 12.57 -11.41
N GLN A 327 16.71 11.85 -12.36
CA GLN A 327 15.93 11.09 -13.36
C GLN A 327 16.45 9.66 -13.42
N SER A 328 15.54 8.70 -13.21
CA SER A 328 15.86 7.28 -13.21
C SER A 328 14.72 6.46 -13.80
N ALA A 329 15.07 5.29 -14.33
CA ALA A 329 14.11 4.29 -14.77
C ALA A 329 14.44 2.93 -14.16
N TRP A 330 13.41 2.19 -13.78
CA TRP A 330 13.52 0.81 -13.32
C TRP A 330 12.65 -0.10 -14.17
N ILE A 331 13.20 -1.25 -14.49
CA ILE A 331 12.47 -2.34 -15.15
C ILE A 331 12.71 -3.60 -14.33
N THR A 332 11.64 -4.19 -13.86
CA THR A 332 11.65 -5.48 -13.14
C THR A 332 11.03 -6.53 -14.04
N LEU A 333 11.73 -7.65 -14.23
CA LEU A 333 11.34 -8.75 -15.10
C LEU A 333 11.25 -10.04 -14.28
N ASP A 334 10.32 -10.92 -14.64
CA ASP A 334 10.41 -12.32 -14.23
C ASP A 334 11.70 -12.94 -14.77
N ARG A 335 12.46 -13.60 -13.92
CA ARG A 335 13.79 -14.11 -14.28
C ARG A 335 13.75 -15.21 -15.34
N LYS A 336 12.72 -16.06 -15.32
CA LYS A 336 12.61 -17.23 -16.21
C LYS A 336 12.02 -16.86 -17.56
N SER A 337 10.87 -16.21 -17.54
CA SER A 337 10.13 -15.84 -18.75
C SER A 337 10.63 -14.58 -19.41
N LYS A 338 11.32 -13.70 -18.66
CA LYS A 338 11.67 -12.32 -19.04
C LYS A 338 10.44 -11.46 -19.36
N ALA A 339 9.29 -11.84 -18.82
CA ALA A 339 8.11 -11.00 -18.87
C ALA A 339 8.29 -9.77 -17.96
N PRO A 340 7.82 -8.58 -18.37
CA PRO A 340 7.83 -7.42 -17.51
C PRO A 340 6.87 -7.62 -16.33
N ILE A 341 7.31 -7.22 -15.14
CA ILE A 341 6.52 -7.16 -13.90
C ILE A 341 6.23 -5.71 -13.57
N GLU A 342 7.24 -4.86 -13.68
CA GLU A 342 7.14 -3.45 -13.36
C GLU A 342 8.04 -2.62 -14.28
N PHE A 343 7.53 -1.47 -14.69
CA PHE A 343 8.29 -0.37 -15.25
C PHE A 343 7.97 0.88 -14.45
N LYS A 344 8.99 1.62 -14.05
CA LYS A 344 8.82 2.88 -13.35
C LYS A 344 9.80 3.92 -13.87
N LEU A 345 9.29 5.14 -14.04
CA LEU A 345 10.05 6.30 -14.45
C LEU A 345 9.92 7.39 -13.38
N ASP A 346 11.03 7.75 -12.76
CA ASP A 346 11.09 8.82 -11.76
C ASP A 346 11.84 10.04 -12.26
N GLY A 347 11.48 11.18 -11.67
CA GLY A 347 12.17 12.44 -11.89
C GLY A 347 11.48 13.37 -12.88
N PRO A 348 11.95 14.62 -12.98
CA PRO A 348 11.44 15.58 -13.93
C PRO A 348 11.81 15.17 -15.36
N VAL A 349 10.89 15.34 -16.30
CA VAL A 349 11.25 15.38 -17.72
C VAL A 349 11.90 16.73 -18.04
N GLU A 350 12.73 16.77 -19.07
CA GLU A 350 13.42 18.01 -19.48
C GLU A 350 12.45 19.14 -19.84
N LYS A 351 11.25 18.79 -20.29
CA LYS A 351 10.23 19.78 -20.67
C LYS A 351 8.84 19.27 -20.32
N GLU A 352 8.13 20.01 -19.48
CA GLU A 352 6.69 19.79 -19.28
C GLU A 352 5.92 20.28 -20.50
N LEU A 353 4.77 19.68 -20.75
CA LEU A 353 3.85 20.14 -21.78
C LEU A 353 3.30 21.53 -21.41
N GLU A 354 3.11 22.40 -22.40
CA GLU A 354 2.50 23.72 -22.20
C GLU A 354 1.07 23.60 -21.65
N LYS A 355 0.36 22.57 -22.05
CA LYS A 355 -0.95 22.18 -21.51
C LYS A 355 -0.89 20.73 -21.06
N PRO A 356 -1.44 20.40 -19.88
CA PRO A 356 -1.61 19.00 -19.48
C PRO A 356 -2.46 18.25 -20.52
N LEU A 357 -2.18 16.97 -20.67
CA LEU A 357 -2.99 16.06 -21.49
C LEU A 357 -4.44 16.06 -21.01
N THR A 358 -5.35 15.94 -21.92
CA THR A 358 -6.74 15.55 -21.65
C THR A 358 -6.80 14.07 -21.23
N HIS A 359 -7.94 13.65 -20.71
CA HIS A 359 -8.17 12.25 -20.34
C HIS A 359 -8.01 11.30 -21.56
N ASP A 360 -8.59 11.67 -22.69
CA ASP A 360 -8.49 10.84 -23.91
C ASP A 360 -7.06 10.75 -24.42
N GLU A 361 -6.29 11.83 -24.41
CA GLU A 361 -4.88 11.81 -24.79
C GLU A 361 -4.04 10.94 -23.84
N ALA A 362 -4.31 10.99 -22.51
CA ALA A 362 -3.63 10.14 -21.55
C ALA A 362 -4.00 8.65 -21.73
N LYS A 363 -5.29 8.36 -22.04
CA LYS A 363 -5.77 7.03 -22.37
C LYS A 363 -5.09 6.48 -23.62
N ASP A 364 -5.01 7.29 -24.67
CA ASP A 364 -4.35 6.89 -25.92
C ASP A 364 -2.88 6.51 -25.70
N ILE A 365 -2.16 7.27 -24.86
CA ILE A 365 -0.78 6.95 -24.50
C ILE A 365 -0.70 5.61 -23.74
N ALA A 366 -1.61 5.36 -22.79
CA ALA A 366 -1.65 4.11 -22.05
C ALA A 366 -1.96 2.91 -22.98
N VAL A 367 -2.95 3.05 -23.86
CA VAL A 367 -3.31 2.01 -24.84
C VAL A 367 -2.16 1.73 -25.80
N GLN A 368 -1.52 2.75 -26.36
CA GLN A 368 -0.37 2.59 -27.25
C GLN A 368 0.80 1.89 -26.56
N PHE A 369 1.02 2.16 -25.27
CA PHE A 369 2.05 1.45 -24.51
C PHE A 369 1.72 -0.04 -24.39
N VAL A 370 0.46 -0.39 -24.05
CA VAL A 370 0.01 -1.78 -23.97
C VAL A 370 0.18 -2.48 -25.33
N GLU A 371 -0.29 -1.86 -26.41
CA GLU A 371 -0.18 -2.41 -27.78
C GLU A 371 1.27 -2.67 -28.20
N LYS A 372 2.14 -1.73 -27.91
CA LYS A 372 3.53 -1.74 -28.38
C LYS A 372 4.47 -2.61 -27.56
N TYR A 373 4.21 -2.72 -26.23
CA TYR A 373 5.18 -3.29 -25.30
C TYR A 373 4.67 -4.47 -24.47
N LEU A 374 3.36 -4.61 -24.27
CA LEU A 374 2.84 -5.58 -23.31
C LEU A 374 1.99 -6.68 -23.95
N LEU A 375 1.34 -6.42 -25.06
CA LEU A 375 0.35 -7.32 -25.63
C LEU A 375 0.79 -7.83 -27.02
N SER A 376 0.98 -9.14 -27.14
CA SER A 376 1.40 -9.77 -28.40
C SER A 376 0.26 -10.25 -29.30
N LYS A 377 -0.99 -10.23 -28.79
CA LYS A 377 -2.20 -10.65 -29.51
C LYS A 377 -3.35 -9.72 -29.15
N GLU A 378 -4.32 -9.59 -30.08
CA GLU A 378 -5.55 -8.83 -29.80
C GLU A 378 -6.32 -9.43 -28.62
N GLN A 379 -6.79 -8.57 -27.73
CA GLN A 379 -7.57 -8.94 -26.55
C GLN A 379 -8.55 -7.83 -26.18
N SER A 380 -9.73 -8.22 -25.64
CA SER A 380 -10.71 -7.29 -25.07
C SER A 380 -10.41 -6.99 -23.62
N PHE A 381 -10.56 -5.72 -23.25
CA PHE A 381 -10.38 -5.23 -21.89
C PHE A 381 -11.53 -4.31 -21.49
N SER A 382 -11.95 -4.42 -20.25
CA SER A 382 -12.57 -3.31 -19.53
C SER A 382 -11.46 -2.44 -18.98
N VAL A 383 -11.37 -1.20 -19.45
CA VAL A 383 -10.35 -0.24 -19.01
C VAL A 383 -11.00 0.73 -18.04
N LYS A 384 -10.56 0.68 -16.78
CA LYS A 384 -10.98 1.62 -15.74
C LYS A 384 -9.96 2.73 -15.66
N GLU A 385 -10.41 3.95 -15.95
CA GLU A 385 -9.63 5.17 -15.80
C GLU A 385 -10.00 5.84 -14.49
N THR A 386 -9.00 6.24 -13.72
CA THR A 386 -9.15 7.13 -12.55
C THR A 386 -8.30 8.37 -12.76
N SER A 387 -8.94 9.51 -12.81
CA SER A 387 -8.31 10.80 -13.05
C SER A 387 -8.83 11.86 -12.09
N LEU A 388 -8.09 12.96 -11.93
CA LEU A 388 -8.52 14.07 -11.10
C LEU A 388 -9.71 14.79 -11.75
N VAL A 389 -10.65 15.26 -10.91
CA VAL A 389 -11.71 16.16 -11.37
C VAL A 389 -11.11 17.53 -11.76
N GLU A 390 -11.74 18.21 -12.73
CA GLU A 390 -11.26 19.52 -13.20
C GLU A 390 -11.24 20.58 -12.10
N ASN A 391 -12.23 20.57 -11.23
CA ASN A 391 -12.37 21.52 -10.13
C ASN A 391 -12.03 20.84 -8.81
N LEU A 392 -10.80 21.03 -8.35
CA LEU A 392 -10.37 20.53 -7.05
C LEU A 392 -11.01 21.34 -5.91
N PRO A 393 -11.27 20.72 -4.75
CA PRO A 393 -11.74 21.41 -3.57
C PRO A 393 -10.75 22.51 -3.13
N GLY A 394 -11.26 23.57 -2.50
CA GLY A 394 -10.42 24.73 -2.10
C GLY A 394 -9.30 24.45 -1.10
N TRP A 395 -9.31 23.27 -0.45
CA TRP A 395 -8.22 22.82 0.42
C TRP A 395 -7.06 22.17 -0.35
N ALA A 396 -7.29 21.74 -1.59
CA ALA A 396 -6.28 21.11 -2.44
C ALA A 396 -5.52 22.20 -3.22
N ASP A 397 -4.21 22.32 -2.94
CA ASP A 397 -3.36 23.22 -3.72
C ASP A 397 -3.08 22.58 -5.09
N GLN A 398 -3.67 23.15 -6.13
CA GLN A 398 -3.52 22.66 -7.51
C GLN A 398 -2.05 22.61 -7.98
N ASN A 399 -1.17 23.46 -7.44
CA ASN A 399 0.24 23.48 -7.81
C ASN A 399 1.03 22.32 -7.19
N LEU A 400 0.52 21.75 -6.11
CA LEU A 400 1.14 20.62 -5.42
C LEU A 400 0.59 19.27 -5.89
N VAL A 401 -0.54 19.25 -6.57
CA VAL A 401 -1.17 18.03 -7.06
C VAL A 401 -0.62 17.67 -8.44
N ARG A 402 0.02 16.51 -8.50
CA ARG A 402 0.51 15.97 -9.77
C ARG A 402 -0.67 15.40 -10.55
N PRO A 403 -0.94 15.86 -11.78
CA PRO A 403 -2.05 15.34 -12.58
C PRO A 403 -1.67 13.98 -13.18
N ILE A 404 -1.96 12.93 -12.42
CA ILE A 404 -1.79 11.53 -12.83
C ILE A 404 -3.16 10.98 -13.24
N SER A 405 -3.22 10.37 -14.42
CA SER A 405 -4.31 9.49 -14.83
C SER A 405 -3.88 8.04 -14.66
N SER A 406 -4.66 7.25 -13.95
CA SER A 406 -4.40 5.83 -13.72
C SER A 406 -5.33 4.99 -14.56
N PHE A 407 -4.81 3.92 -15.15
CA PHE A 407 -5.55 3.01 -16.03
C PHE A 407 -5.37 1.57 -15.55
N ALA A 408 -6.48 0.90 -15.27
CA ALA A 408 -6.50 -0.53 -14.93
C ALA A 408 -7.15 -1.30 -16.08
N PHE A 409 -6.38 -2.18 -16.72
CA PHE A 409 -6.81 -2.99 -17.86
C PHE A 409 -7.22 -4.38 -17.38
N HIS A 410 -8.53 -4.61 -17.28
CA HIS A 410 -9.12 -5.89 -16.88
C HIS A 410 -9.46 -6.72 -18.11
N PRO A 411 -8.79 -7.86 -18.35
CA PRO A 411 -9.20 -8.77 -19.44
C PRO A 411 -10.69 -9.11 -19.35
N GLU A 412 -11.36 -9.13 -20.49
CA GLU A 412 -12.77 -9.54 -20.55
C GLU A 412 -12.93 -10.93 -21.13
N ILE A 413 -13.84 -11.70 -20.54
CA ILE A 413 -14.31 -12.98 -21.02
C ILE A 413 -15.83 -12.88 -21.17
N ASP A 414 -16.33 -12.99 -22.40
CA ASP A 414 -17.77 -12.83 -22.73
C ASP A 414 -18.37 -11.52 -22.18
N GLY A 415 -17.57 -10.43 -22.21
CA GLY A 415 -17.97 -9.11 -21.74
C GLY A 415 -18.05 -9.00 -20.21
N ILE A 416 -17.39 -9.89 -19.47
CA ILE A 416 -17.22 -9.80 -18.02
C ILE A 416 -15.74 -9.53 -17.72
N PRO A 417 -15.41 -8.44 -17.03
CA PRO A 417 -14.04 -8.15 -16.66
C PRO A 417 -13.54 -9.12 -15.57
N THR A 418 -12.24 -9.36 -15.56
CA THR A 418 -11.59 -10.03 -14.43
C THR A 418 -11.57 -9.13 -13.20
N LYS A 419 -11.57 -9.73 -12.01
CA LYS A 419 -11.48 -8.99 -10.74
C LYS A 419 -10.18 -8.20 -10.62
N ARG A 420 -9.04 -8.79 -11.03
CA ARG A 420 -7.73 -8.10 -11.04
C ARG A 420 -7.40 -7.60 -12.44
N PRO A 421 -6.83 -6.40 -12.57
CA PRO A 421 -6.31 -5.95 -13.84
C PRO A 421 -5.08 -6.78 -14.24
N LEU A 422 -4.92 -7.04 -15.53
CA LEU A 422 -3.67 -7.58 -16.09
C LEU A 422 -2.58 -6.50 -16.09
N PHE A 423 -2.95 -5.27 -16.45
CA PHE A 423 -2.06 -4.12 -16.46
C PHE A 423 -2.63 -2.99 -15.61
N TYR A 424 -1.79 -2.39 -14.77
CA TYR A 424 -2.06 -1.11 -14.13
C TYR A 424 -1.02 -0.11 -14.61
N MET A 425 -1.45 1.09 -14.97
CA MET A 425 -0.58 2.11 -15.54
C MET A 425 -0.91 3.48 -14.99
N GLU A 426 0.12 4.32 -14.89
CA GLU A 426 -0.01 5.73 -14.58
C GLU A 426 0.61 6.58 -15.68
N VAL A 427 -0.15 7.56 -16.15
CA VAL A 427 0.28 8.56 -17.12
C VAL A 427 0.33 9.93 -16.44
N ASP A 428 1.48 10.59 -16.49
CA ASP A 428 1.64 11.94 -16.01
C ASP A 428 1.16 12.92 -17.10
N ALA A 429 0.04 13.58 -16.87
CA ALA A 429 -0.57 14.47 -17.85
C ALA A 429 0.28 15.71 -18.17
N LYS A 430 1.12 16.20 -17.26
CA LYS A 430 2.06 17.29 -17.52
C LYS A 430 3.28 16.86 -18.30
N LYS A 431 3.72 15.62 -18.08
CA LYS A 431 4.89 15.07 -18.75
C LYS A 431 4.55 14.43 -20.09
N GLY A 432 3.30 14.03 -20.30
CA GLY A 432 2.86 13.37 -21.52
C GLY A 432 3.43 11.98 -21.71
N ASN A 433 3.73 11.25 -20.62
CA ASN A 433 4.31 9.92 -20.70
C ASN A 433 3.84 8.98 -19.59
N VAL A 434 3.99 7.68 -19.82
CA VAL A 434 3.79 6.64 -18.81
C VAL A 434 4.89 6.73 -17.76
N VAL A 435 4.53 6.73 -16.49
CA VAL A 435 5.46 6.84 -15.36
C VAL A 435 5.49 5.59 -14.49
N LEU A 436 4.44 4.78 -14.54
CA LEU A 436 4.35 3.49 -13.85
C LEU A 436 3.61 2.49 -14.73
N VAL A 437 4.11 1.28 -14.78
CA VAL A 437 3.40 0.10 -15.30
C VAL A 437 3.61 -1.04 -14.34
N GLN A 438 2.54 -1.73 -14.02
CA GLN A 438 2.55 -2.97 -13.25
C GLN A 438 1.84 -4.05 -14.06
N VAL A 439 2.46 -5.21 -14.16
CA VAL A 439 1.90 -6.36 -14.86
C VAL A 439 1.60 -7.45 -13.85
N ASN A 440 0.34 -7.83 -13.74
CA ASN A 440 -0.07 -8.88 -12.84
C ASN A 440 -0.03 -10.24 -13.54
N ASP A 441 0.43 -11.25 -12.82
CA ASP A 441 0.30 -12.63 -13.24
C ASP A 441 -1.12 -13.12 -12.90
N LEU A 442 -1.94 -13.31 -13.94
CA LEU A 442 -3.29 -13.84 -13.78
C LEU A 442 -3.27 -15.35 -14.00
N PRO A 443 -4.03 -16.13 -13.21
CA PRO A 443 -4.24 -17.54 -13.50
C PRO A 443 -4.81 -17.77 -14.88
N SER A 444 -4.67 -18.98 -15.40
CA SER A 444 -5.27 -19.36 -16.68
C SER A 444 -6.78 -19.15 -16.64
N MET A 445 -7.29 -18.33 -17.53
CA MET A 445 -8.70 -17.98 -17.62
C MET A 445 -9.45 -18.97 -18.54
N PRO A 446 -10.74 -19.26 -18.26
CA PRO A 446 -11.56 -20.06 -19.15
C PRO A 446 -11.79 -19.32 -20.48
N ALA A 447 -12.05 -20.07 -21.53
CA ALA A 447 -12.36 -19.49 -22.84
C ALA A 447 -13.74 -18.82 -22.87
N THR A 448 -14.68 -19.31 -22.06
CA THR A 448 -16.07 -18.82 -21.96
C THR A 448 -16.55 -18.86 -20.52
N ILE A 449 -17.51 -17.98 -20.20
CA ILE A 449 -18.15 -17.88 -18.88
C ILE A 449 -19.67 -18.02 -19.05
N THR A 450 -20.28 -18.89 -18.27
CA THR A 450 -21.74 -19.03 -18.24
C THR A 450 -22.34 -18.01 -17.28
N LYS A 451 -23.27 -17.20 -17.79
CA LYS A 451 -24.07 -16.24 -17.00
C LYS A 451 -25.41 -16.82 -16.53
N ASP A 452 -25.69 -18.09 -16.81
CA ASP A 452 -26.97 -18.73 -16.46
C ASP A 452 -27.06 -18.94 -14.95
N GLY A 453 -28.19 -18.56 -14.39
CA GLY A 453 -28.49 -18.79 -12.97
C GLY A 453 -27.85 -17.80 -12.00
N ILE A 454 -27.18 -16.74 -12.45
CA ILE A 454 -26.66 -15.71 -11.56
C ILE A 454 -27.80 -14.86 -10.95
N VAL A 455 -27.61 -14.38 -9.74
CA VAL A 455 -28.54 -13.45 -9.11
C VAL A 455 -28.51 -12.09 -9.83
N LYS A 456 -29.62 -11.36 -9.78
CA LYS A 456 -29.67 -10.01 -10.35
C LYS A 456 -28.87 -9.01 -9.50
N ASP A 457 -28.40 -7.96 -10.15
CA ASP A 457 -27.62 -6.89 -9.53
C ASP A 457 -28.28 -6.28 -8.29
N GLU A 458 -29.62 -6.04 -8.35
CA GLU A 458 -30.35 -5.50 -7.21
C GLU A 458 -30.30 -6.44 -6.01
N LYS A 459 -30.45 -7.77 -6.24
CA LYS A 459 -30.36 -8.75 -5.17
C LYS A 459 -28.96 -8.85 -4.57
N ALA A 460 -27.94 -8.73 -5.42
CA ALA A 460 -26.55 -8.67 -4.95
C ALA A 460 -26.30 -7.41 -4.12
N LYS A 461 -26.80 -6.25 -4.58
CA LYS A 461 -26.73 -4.99 -3.85
C LYS A 461 -27.44 -5.08 -2.50
N ASP A 462 -28.67 -5.60 -2.45
CA ASP A 462 -29.41 -5.78 -1.20
C ASP A 462 -28.66 -6.66 -0.19
N ALA A 463 -28.07 -7.76 -0.68
CA ALA A 463 -27.26 -8.64 0.16
C ALA A 463 -26.02 -7.91 0.72
N TYR A 464 -25.32 -7.14 -0.14
CA TYR A 464 -24.15 -6.37 0.24
C TYR A 464 -24.47 -5.30 1.28
N VAL A 465 -25.46 -4.44 1.02
CA VAL A 465 -25.80 -3.32 1.91
C VAL A 465 -26.38 -3.75 3.26
N LYS A 466 -26.92 -4.96 3.34
CA LYS A 466 -27.41 -5.55 4.60
C LYS A 466 -26.27 -5.86 5.57
N GLU A 467 -25.13 -6.29 5.06
CA GLU A 467 -23.96 -6.67 5.87
C GLU A 467 -22.94 -5.52 6.01
N ALA A 468 -22.93 -4.60 5.04
CA ALA A 468 -22.03 -3.46 5.04
C ALA A 468 -22.50 -2.38 6.03
N ASN A 469 -21.57 -1.75 6.71
CA ASN A 469 -21.82 -0.72 7.71
C ASN A 469 -21.03 0.56 7.43
N LEU A 470 -21.58 1.68 7.92
CA LEU A 470 -20.90 2.96 7.98
C LEU A 470 -20.46 3.27 9.41
N ARG A 471 -19.40 4.05 9.53
CA ARG A 471 -18.89 4.56 10.80
C ARG A 471 -18.64 6.05 10.71
N LEU A 472 -19.08 6.79 11.73
CA LEU A 472 -18.76 8.21 11.89
C LEU A 472 -17.26 8.35 12.21
N ALA A 473 -16.57 9.20 11.46
CA ALA A 473 -15.15 9.44 11.62
C ALA A 473 -14.76 10.87 11.20
N TYR A 474 -13.67 11.35 11.74
CA TYR A 474 -12.93 12.49 11.19
C TYR A 474 -12.03 11.98 10.07
N TRP A 475 -12.36 12.33 8.85
CA TRP A 475 -11.68 11.90 7.64
C TRP A 475 -10.85 13.03 7.04
N TYR A 476 -9.61 12.72 6.67
CA TYR A 476 -8.74 13.66 5.95
C TYR A 476 -8.86 13.42 4.46
N PRO A 477 -9.59 14.28 3.71
CA PRO A 477 -9.61 14.21 2.26
C PRO A 477 -8.20 14.27 1.69
N LYS A 478 -7.92 13.44 0.68
CA LYS A 478 -6.59 13.33 0.07
C LYS A 478 -6.67 13.52 -1.43
N VAL A 479 -5.64 14.18 -1.99
CA VAL A 479 -5.38 14.25 -3.43
C VAL A 479 -3.91 13.88 -3.66
N GLY A 480 -3.66 12.73 -4.27
CA GLY A 480 -2.31 12.17 -4.37
C GLY A 480 -1.68 12.03 -2.98
N THR A 481 -0.53 12.66 -2.78
CA THR A 481 0.18 12.68 -1.49
C THR A 481 -0.28 13.78 -0.53
N HIS A 482 -1.16 14.69 -0.98
CA HIS A 482 -1.61 15.83 -0.18
C HIS A 482 -2.90 15.50 0.55
N SER A 483 -2.96 15.86 1.82
CA SER A 483 -4.16 15.74 2.66
C SER A 483 -4.65 17.11 3.07
N ALA A 484 -5.95 17.25 3.27
CA ALA A 484 -6.51 18.43 3.92
C ALA A 484 -5.84 18.68 5.28
N LYS A 485 -5.66 19.95 5.64
CA LYS A 485 -5.04 20.33 6.94
C LYS A 485 -5.92 19.96 8.12
N LEU A 486 -7.22 20.08 7.95
CA LEU A 486 -8.22 19.70 8.95
C LEU A 486 -9.08 18.55 8.41
N PRO A 487 -9.47 17.61 9.26
CA PRO A 487 -10.38 16.55 8.86
C PRO A 487 -11.81 17.07 8.73
N GLN A 488 -12.58 16.41 7.89
CA GLN A 488 -14.02 16.57 7.77
C GLN A 488 -14.72 15.47 8.56
N LEU A 489 -15.88 15.77 9.13
CA LEU A 489 -16.71 14.76 9.79
C LEU A 489 -17.54 14.04 8.72
N ALA A 490 -17.34 12.73 8.61
CA ALA A 490 -17.95 11.93 7.55
C ALA A 490 -18.36 10.54 8.06
N TYR A 491 -19.32 9.94 7.40
CA TYR A 491 -19.62 8.52 7.50
C TYR A 491 -18.84 7.76 6.45
N LEU A 492 -17.98 6.85 6.89
CA LEU A 492 -17.10 6.05 6.05
C LEU A 492 -17.53 4.58 6.07
N PRO A 493 -17.42 3.87 4.93
CA PRO A 493 -17.57 2.41 4.93
C PRO A 493 -16.54 1.78 5.88
N THR A 494 -17.01 0.83 6.72
CA THR A 494 -16.11 0.09 7.61
C THR A 494 -15.13 -0.78 6.81
N ALA A 495 -14.08 -1.28 7.47
CA ALA A 495 -13.12 -2.18 6.82
C ALA A 495 -13.82 -3.46 6.32
N ASP A 496 -14.79 -3.97 7.10
CA ASP A 496 -15.61 -5.12 6.67
C ASP A 496 -16.35 -4.82 5.39
N ALA A 497 -17.05 -3.66 5.30
CA ALA A 497 -17.74 -3.27 4.08
C ALA A 497 -16.83 -3.28 2.84
N LYS A 498 -15.57 -2.85 3.00
CA LYS A 498 -14.58 -2.84 1.90
C LYS A 498 -14.10 -4.23 1.49
N SER A 499 -14.27 -5.23 2.35
CA SER A 499 -13.81 -6.60 2.14
C SER A 499 -14.91 -7.58 1.73
N LEU A 500 -16.15 -7.13 1.54
CA LEU A 500 -17.26 -7.98 1.14
C LEU A 500 -17.34 -8.13 -0.39
N GLN A 501 -17.69 -9.33 -0.83
CA GLN A 501 -18.16 -9.63 -2.18
C GLN A 501 -19.41 -10.51 -2.12
N ILE A 502 -20.13 -10.57 -3.23
CA ILE A 502 -21.32 -11.41 -3.33
C ILE A 502 -21.06 -12.51 -4.35
N ASP A 503 -21.22 -13.75 -3.96
CA ASP A 503 -21.18 -14.88 -4.89
C ASP A 503 -22.35 -14.75 -5.90
N ALA A 504 -22.01 -14.65 -7.18
CA ALA A 504 -23.02 -14.35 -8.20
C ALA A 504 -24.01 -15.52 -8.43
N ALA A 505 -23.62 -16.76 -8.15
CA ALA A 505 -24.51 -17.90 -8.32
C ALA A 505 -25.54 -18.03 -7.18
N THR A 506 -25.12 -17.73 -5.94
CA THR A 506 -25.93 -17.98 -4.75
C THR A 506 -26.53 -16.70 -4.15
N GLY A 507 -25.92 -15.54 -4.36
CA GLY A 507 -26.21 -14.29 -3.68
C GLY A 507 -25.67 -14.26 -2.24
N ALA A 508 -24.80 -15.19 -1.86
CA ALA A 508 -24.20 -15.23 -0.54
C ALA A 508 -23.14 -14.16 -0.40
N VAL A 509 -23.11 -13.54 0.78
CA VAL A 509 -22.06 -12.58 1.15
C VAL A 509 -20.81 -13.36 1.56
N GLU A 510 -19.68 -12.99 1.02
CA GLU A 510 -18.39 -13.57 1.32
C GLU A 510 -17.41 -12.46 1.73
N GLU A 511 -16.57 -12.73 2.71
CA GLU A 511 -15.41 -11.87 2.96
C GLU A 511 -14.35 -12.14 1.91
N THR A 512 -14.00 -11.10 1.15
CA THR A 512 -12.80 -11.16 0.33
C THR A 512 -11.61 -10.74 1.15
N TRP A 513 -10.61 -11.57 1.08
CA TRP A 513 -9.26 -11.08 1.27
C TRP A 513 -8.90 -10.35 -0.02
N LEU A 514 -8.86 -9.03 0.03
CA LEU A 514 -8.22 -8.27 -1.02
C LEU A 514 -6.76 -8.69 -1.02
N GLU A 515 -6.45 -9.73 -1.80
CA GLU A 515 -5.10 -9.98 -2.28
C GLU A 515 -4.70 -8.79 -3.14
N TRP A 516 -4.44 -7.67 -2.49
CA TRP A 516 -3.67 -6.61 -3.11
C TRP A 516 -2.27 -7.17 -3.32
N LYS A 517 -2.10 -7.79 -4.48
CA LYS A 517 -0.79 -8.01 -5.00
C LYS A 517 -0.21 -6.65 -5.38
N ALA A 518 0.33 -5.90 -4.41
CA ALA A 518 1.24 -4.82 -4.72
C ALA A 518 2.43 -5.42 -5.47
N SER A 519 2.66 -4.98 -6.68
CA SER A 519 3.87 -5.30 -7.44
C SER A 519 5.09 -4.87 -6.63
N HIS A 520 6.07 -5.69 -6.64
CA HIS A 520 7.33 -5.66 -5.89
C HIS A 520 8.09 -4.34 -5.87
#